data_77832221bea66c0e3e644e767d6e95ab
#
_entry.id   77832221bea66c0e3e644e767d6e95ab
#
_cell.length_a   1.000
_cell.length_b   1.000
_cell.length_c   1.000
_cell.angle_alpha   90.00
_cell.angle_beta   90.00
_cell.angle_gamma   90.00
#
_symmetry.space_group_name_H-M   'P 1'
#
loop_
_entity.id
_entity.type
_entity.pdbx_description
1 polymer ?
#
loop_
_entity_poly.entity_id
_entity_poly.type
_entity_poly.pdbx_seq_one_letter_code
_entity_poly.pdbx_strand_id
1 'polypeptide(L)'
;AEGIPVNNLNDIIVDPLGGVFGGQEAFAEDRKYETGYLFRLDKSGEIKVVADGVHLSNGMGFSPDCASFYFVDTILGRLYKFDYNISNGTISNKKVLVQFDRQQGLPDGMTVDSEGFLWVAMFFGRKIIRLDPDGKIEREISLPCSQPTSLVFAGENLNELFITSAGQEWKTPYAPADHDYEWPKGGSLYRVKTNFVGKDEFLASV
;
A
#
# COMPACT_ATOMS: atom_id res chain seq x y z
N ALA A 1 -6.40 -0.64 -21.07
CA ALA A 1 -6.26 -2.09 -21.13
C ALA A 1 -7.61 -2.72 -21.47
N GLU A 2 -7.67 -3.58 -22.48
CA GLU A 2 -8.91 -4.31 -22.84
C GLU A 2 -10.15 -3.41 -23.04
N GLY A 3 -9.95 -2.18 -23.55
CA GLY A 3 -10.99 -1.16 -23.68
C GLY A 3 -11.30 -0.36 -22.41
N ILE A 4 -10.65 -0.68 -21.28
CA ILE A 4 -10.78 0.03 -20.02
C ILE A 4 -9.71 1.15 -19.98
N PRO A 5 -10.08 2.39 -19.64
CA PRO A 5 -9.10 3.46 -19.53
C PRO A 5 -8.16 3.24 -18.34
N VAL A 6 -6.86 3.41 -18.56
CA VAL A 6 -5.85 3.43 -17.52
C VAL A 6 -5.63 4.88 -17.10
N ASN A 7 -6.34 5.33 -16.10
CA ASN A 7 -6.30 6.69 -15.59
C ASN A 7 -6.38 6.70 -14.06
N ASN A 8 -6.13 7.84 -13.43
CA ASN A 8 -6.22 8.03 -11.98
C ASN A 8 -5.50 6.93 -11.20
N LEU A 9 -4.28 6.56 -11.62
CA LEU A 9 -3.44 5.64 -10.84
C LEU A 9 -3.02 6.35 -9.56
N ASN A 10 -3.16 5.67 -8.42
CA ASN A 10 -2.74 6.22 -7.13
C ASN A 10 -1.40 5.63 -6.68
N ASP A 11 -1.28 4.32 -6.55
CA ASP A 11 -0.03 3.69 -6.14
C ASP A 11 0.47 2.69 -7.19
N ILE A 12 1.79 2.50 -7.24
CA ILE A 12 2.47 1.62 -8.19
C ILE A 12 3.61 0.85 -7.51
N ILE A 13 3.90 -0.34 -8.02
CA ILE A 13 5.08 -1.13 -7.60
C ILE A 13 5.67 -1.88 -8.79
N VAL A 14 6.99 -2.03 -8.79
CA VAL A 14 7.71 -2.89 -9.75
C VAL A 14 7.67 -4.33 -9.26
N ASP A 15 7.38 -5.26 -10.15
CA ASP A 15 7.36 -6.68 -9.83
C ASP A 15 8.72 -7.38 -10.04
N PRO A 16 8.92 -8.61 -9.51
CA PRO A 16 10.16 -9.37 -9.66
C PRO A 16 10.61 -9.63 -11.11
N LEU A 17 9.70 -9.52 -12.07
CA LEU A 17 9.99 -9.68 -13.51
C LEU A 17 10.34 -8.36 -14.19
N GLY A 18 10.26 -7.22 -13.46
CA GLY A 18 10.51 -5.87 -13.98
C GLY A 18 9.29 -5.25 -14.69
N GLY A 19 8.11 -5.86 -14.58
CA GLY A 19 6.84 -5.23 -14.92
C GLY A 19 6.37 -4.30 -13.81
N VAL A 20 5.26 -3.57 -14.04
CA VAL A 20 4.72 -2.59 -13.09
C VAL A 20 3.25 -2.89 -12.80
N PHE A 21 2.92 -3.07 -11.52
CA PHE A 21 1.53 -3.03 -11.06
C PHE A 21 1.14 -1.59 -10.73
N GLY A 22 -0.08 -1.21 -11.06
CA GLY A 22 -0.64 0.09 -10.72
C GLY A 22 -2.14 0.00 -10.54
N GLY A 23 -2.67 0.60 -9.51
CA GLY A 23 -4.09 0.55 -9.21
C GLY A 23 -4.76 1.92 -9.23
N GLN A 24 -6.02 1.92 -9.56
CA GLN A 24 -6.83 3.13 -9.68
C GLN A 24 -7.33 3.65 -8.32
N GLU A 25 -7.50 4.95 -8.29
CA GLU A 25 -8.41 5.64 -7.41
C GLU A 25 -9.70 5.93 -8.21
N ALA A 26 -10.80 5.28 -7.83
CA ALA A 26 -12.06 5.41 -8.56
C ALA A 26 -13.03 6.32 -7.81
N PHE A 27 -13.23 7.55 -8.32
CA PHE A 27 -14.20 8.51 -7.82
C PHE A 27 -15.36 8.69 -8.80
N ALA A 28 -16.59 8.69 -8.28
CA ALA A 28 -17.73 9.28 -8.95
C ALA A 28 -17.75 10.82 -8.81
N GLU A 29 -18.52 11.53 -9.63
CA GLU A 29 -18.68 12.98 -9.58
C GLU A 29 -19.18 13.49 -8.21
N ASP A 30 -19.93 12.67 -7.46
CA ASP A 30 -20.45 12.98 -6.11
C ASP A 30 -19.44 12.66 -4.99
N ARG A 31 -18.18 12.37 -5.32
CA ARG A 31 -17.12 11.94 -4.40
C ARG A 31 -17.39 10.63 -3.66
N LYS A 32 -18.29 9.80 -4.15
CA LYS A 32 -18.40 8.41 -3.73
C LYS A 32 -17.41 7.56 -4.50
N TYR A 33 -16.78 6.62 -3.81
CA TYR A 33 -15.90 5.67 -4.48
C TYR A 33 -16.73 4.68 -5.29
N GLU A 34 -16.47 4.65 -6.59
CA GLU A 34 -16.84 3.56 -7.48
C GLU A 34 -15.76 2.48 -7.42
N THR A 35 -15.90 1.45 -8.21
CA THR A 35 -14.90 0.39 -8.33
C THR A 35 -14.09 0.56 -9.60
N GLY A 36 -12.76 0.60 -9.43
CA GLY A 36 -11.78 0.59 -10.51
C GLY A 36 -11.03 -0.75 -10.57
N TYR A 37 -9.82 -0.68 -11.07
CA TYR A 37 -9.04 -1.84 -11.46
C TYR A 37 -7.60 -1.76 -10.94
N LEU A 38 -7.00 -2.94 -10.79
CA LEU A 38 -5.56 -3.11 -10.68
C LEU A 38 -5.04 -3.59 -12.03
N PHE A 39 -4.00 -2.93 -12.55
CA PHE A 39 -3.37 -3.23 -13.83
C PHE A 39 -1.96 -3.76 -13.62
N ARG A 40 -1.46 -4.47 -14.63
CA ARG A 40 -0.06 -4.80 -14.76
C ARG A 40 0.43 -4.44 -16.18
N LEU A 41 1.46 -3.60 -16.25
CA LEU A 41 2.24 -3.34 -17.45
C LEU A 41 3.40 -4.33 -17.49
N ASP A 42 3.54 -5.11 -18.53
CA ASP A 42 4.65 -6.02 -18.70
C ASP A 42 5.79 -5.44 -19.56
N LYS A 43 6.89 -6.17 -19.66
CA LYS A 43 8.09 -5.76 -20.45
C LYS A 43 7.82 -5.58 -21.94
N SER A 44 6.75 -6.13 -22.50
CA SER A 44 6.37 -5.95 -23.89
C SER A 44 5.62 -4.66 -24.14
N GLY A 45 5.25 -3.94 -23.06
CA GLY A 45 4.36 -2.77 -23.10
C GLY A 45 2.87 -3.14 -23.08
N GLU A 46 2.54 -4.42 -22.88
CA GLU A 46 1.15 -4.85 -22.76
C GLU A 46 0.61 -4.53 -21.37
N ILE A 47 -0.56 -3.89 -21.30
CA ILE A 47 -1.25 -3.59 -20.05
C ILE A 47 -2.46 -4.52 -19.92
N LYS A 48 -2.51 -5.25 -18.81
CA LYS A 48 -3.62 -6.17 -18.48
C LYS A 48 -4.33 -5.71 -17.20
N VAL A 49 -5.64 -5.93 -17.16
CA VAL A 49 -6.40 -5.92 -15.91
C VAL A 49 -6.08 -7.19 -15.15
N VAL A 50 -5.66 -7.08 -13.90
CA VAL A 50 -5.28 -8.23 -13.06
C VAL A 50 -6.18 -8.42 -11.84
N ALA A 51 -6.92 -7.38 -11.45
CA ALA A 51 -8.01 -7.46 -10.50
C ALA A 51 -9.01 -6.30 -10.71
N ASP A 52 -10.24 -6.52 -10.28
CA ASP A 52 -11.35 -5.55 -10.30
C ASP A 52 -11.84 -5.25 -8.87
N GLY A 53 -12.84 -4.37 -8.78
CA GLY A 53 -13.45 -4.01 -7.50
C GLY A 53 -12.53 -3.24 -6.56
N VAL A 54 -11.59 -2.46 -7.11
CA VAL A 54 -10.66 -1.62 -6.38
C VAL A 54 -11.28 -0.24 -6.15
N HIS A 55 -11.31 0.25 -4.91
CA HIS A 55 -11.89 1.56 -4.57
C HIS A 55 -10.81 2.64 -4.51
N LEU A 56 -9.83 2.46 -3.67
CA LEU A 56 -8.64 3.31 -3.58
C LEU A 56 -7.42 2.41 -3.44
N SER A 57 -6.75 2.18 -4.57
CA SER A 57 -5.49 1.45 -4.61
C SER A 57 -4.44 2.17 -3.81
N ASN A 58 -3.81 1.46 -2.90
CA ASN A 58 -2.70 1.96 -2.11
C ASN A 58 -1.62 0.88 -1.95
N GLY A 59 -0.91 0.88 -0.85
CA GLY A 59 0.29 0.11 -0.62
C GLY A 59 0.33 -1.29 -1.24
N MET A 60 1.44 -1.59 -1.89
CA MET A 60 1.71 -2.88 -2.52
C MET A 60 3.05 -3.43 -2.05
N GLY A 61 3.21 -4.74 -2.11
CA GLY A 61 4.47 -5.39 -1.73
C GLY A 61 4.55 -6.83 -2.19
N PHE A 62 5.76 -7.34 -2.29
CA PHE A 62 6.03 -8.76 -2.57
C PHE A 62 6.72 -9.39 -1.38
N SER A 63 6.39 -10.65 -1.09
CA SER A 63 7.14 -11.45 -0.11
C SER A 63 8.60 -11.64 -0.56
N PRO A 64 9.56 -11.86 0.37
CA PRO A 64 10.97 -12.05 0.02
C PRO A 64 11.24 -13.20 -0.95
N ASP A 65 10.43 -14.25 -0.87
CA ASP A 65 10.48 -15.42 -1.78
C ASP A 65 9.75 -15.18 -3.11
N CYS A 66 9.16 -13.99 -3.31
CA CYS A 66 8.36 -13.63 -4.48
C CYS A 66 7.19 -14.57 -4.77
N ALA A 67 6.66 -15.29 -3.77
CA ALA A 67 5.52 -16.19 -3.93
C ALA A 67 4.18 -15.49 -3.63
N SER A 68 4.20 -14.35 -2.93
CA SER A 68 3.01 -13.60 -2.55
C SER A 68 3.09 -12.14 -3.00
N PHE A 69 1.95 -11.61 -3.44
CA PHE A 69 1.72 -10.20 -3.69
C PHE A 69 0.70 -9.68 -2.68
N TYR A 70 1.00 -8.55 -2.06
CA TYR A 70 0.14 -7.87 -1.10
C TYR A 70 -0.39 -6.57 -1.68
N PHE A 71 -1.64 -6.23 -1.33
CA PHE A 71 -2.33 -5.07 -1.90
C PHE A 71 -3.30 -4.46 -0.89
N VAL A 72 -3.23 -3.16 -0.70
CA VAL A 72 -4.12 -2.37 0.17
C VAL A 72 -5.23 -1.71 -0.65
N ASP A 73 -6.48 -1.91 -0.25
CA ASP A 73 -7.62 -1.06 -0.62
C ASP A 73 -8.01 -0.22 0.59
N THR A 74 -7.66 1.05 0.56
CA THR A 74 -7.82 1.98 1.67
C THR A 74 -9.28 2.15 2.08
N ILE A 75 -10.20 2.31 1.11
CA ILE A 75 -11.62 2.58 1.40
C ILE A 75 -12.30 1.39 2.03
N LEU A 76 -11.96 0.19 1.60
CA LEU A 76 -12.45 -1.03 2.24
C LEU A 76 -11.75 -1.33 3.57
N GLY A 77 -10.63 -0.65 3.85
CA GLY A 77 -9.79 -0.95 5.02
C GLY A 77 -9.25 -2.36 4.96
N ARG A 78 -8.82 -2.82 3.79
CA ARG A 78 -8.40 -4.20 3.57
C ARG A 78 -6.98 -4.30 3.05
N LEU A 79 -6.24 -5.24 3.62
CA LEU A 79 -5.01 -5.76 3.06
C LEU A 79 -5.32 -7.13 2.45
N TYR A 80 -5.08 -7.26 1.16
CA TYR A 80 -5.23 -8.52 0.43
C TYR A 80 -3.89 -9.22 0.24
N LYS A 81 -3.93 -10.53 0.18
CA LYS A 81 -2.83 -11.40 -0.25
C LYS A 81 -3.26 -12.19 -1.47
N PHE A 82 -2.38 -12.25 -2.46
CA PHE A 82 -2.51 -13.06 -3.67
C PHE A 82 -1.33 -14.02 -3.78
N ASP A 83 -1.51 -15.15 -4.41
CA ASP A 83 -0.40 -15.94 -4.92
C ASP A 83 0.18 -15.24 -6.15
N TYR A 84 1.50 -15.04 -6.20
CA TYR A 84 2.20 -14.45 -7.33
C TYR A 84 2.99 -15.53 -8.08
N ASN A 85 2.84 -15.58 -9.41
CA ASN A 85 3.57 -16.50 -10.26
C ASN A 85 4.77 -15.79 -10.90
N ILE A 86 5.96 -16.06 -10.38
CA ILE A 86 7.22 -15.47 -10.84
C ILE A 86 7.59 -15.86 -12.29
N SER A 87 6.97 -16.88 -12.90
CA SER A 87 7.27 -17.26 -14.27
C SER A 87 6.61 -16.37 -15.32
N ASN A 88 5.48 -15.71 -14.97
CA ASN A 88 4.68 -14.94 -15.92
C ASN A 88 4.06 -13.67 -15.33
N GLY A 89 4.26 -13.35 -14.05
CA GLY A 89 3.75 -12.14 -13.40
C GLY A 89 2.25 -12.14 -13.12
N THR A 90 1.57 -13.27 -13.18
CA THR A 90 0.15 -13.36 -12.85
C THR A 90 -0.08 -13.44 -11.34
N ILE A 91 -1.23 -12.92 -10.90
CA ILE A 91 -1.72 -13.04 -9.52
C ILE A 91 -3.01 -13.87 -9.49
N SER A 92 -3.21 -14.62 -8.41
CA SER A 92 -4.37 -15.50 -8.24
C SER A 92 -4.72 -15.67 -6.75
N ASN A 93 -5.81 -16.39 -6.45
CA ASN A 93 -6.19 -16.78 -5.09
C ASN A 93 -6.30 -15.57 -4.12
N LYS A 94 -6.97 -14.47 -4.55
CA LYS A 94 -7.24 -13.29 -3.73
C LYS A 94 -7.87 -13.66 -2.39
N LYS A 95 -7.23 -13.28 -1.28
CA LYS A 95 -7.74 -13.43 0.09
C LYS A 95 -7.66 -12.11 0.83
N VAL A 96 -8.62 -11.83 1.71
CA VAL A 96 -8.46 -10.78 2.73
C VAL A 96 -7.52 -11.33 3.79
N LEU A 97 -6.33 -10.75 3.91
CA LEU A 97 -5.36 -11.07 4.95
C LEU A 97 -5.70 -10.34 6.25
N VAL A 98 -6.03 -9.03 6.14
CA VAL A 98 -6.42 -8.19 7.27
C VAL A 98 -7.63 -7.35 6.89
N GLN A 99 -8.62 -7.29 7.77
CA GLN A 99 -9.67 -6.28 7.78
C GLN A 99 -9.36 -5.31 8.91
N PHE A 100 -8.97 -4.09 8.58
CA PHE A 100 -8.69 -3.05 9.58
C PHE A 100 -9.99 -2.44 10.12
N ASP A 101 -10.00 -2.15 11.42
CA ASP A 101 -11.01 -1.31 12.02
C ASP A 101 -10.72 0.16 11.68
N ARG A 102 -11.70 0.86 11.14
CA ARG A 102 -11.60 2.29 10.78
C ARG A 102 -11.23 3.19 11.95
N GLN A 103 -11.58 2.80 13.18
CA GLN A 103 -11.20 3.55 14.38
C GLN A 103 -9.68 3.57 14.60
N GLN A 104 -8.95 2.65 13.98
CA GLN A 104 -7.49 2.61 14.04
C GLN A 104 -6.82 3.44 12.93
N GLY A 105 -7.60 4.03 12.03
CA GLY A 105 -7.15 4.72 10.82
C GLY A 105 -7.37 3.89 9.55
N LEU A 106 -6.96 4.45 8.44
CA LEU A 106 -7.07 3.81 7.12
C LEU A 106 -5.70 3.30 6.67
N PRO A 107 -5.58 2.05 6.21
CA PRO A 107 -4.32 1.57 5.65
C PRO A 107 -4.01 2.33 4.36
N ASP A 108 -2.75 2.77 4.21
CA ASP A 108 -2.26 3.57 3.08
C ASP A 108 -1.07 2.86 2.43
N GLY A 109 0.05 3.52 2.22
CA GLY A 109 1.24 2.91 1.66
C GLY A 109 1.84 1.82 2.54
N MET A 110 2.54 0.87 1.93
CA MET A 110 3.18 -0.24 2.63
C MET A 110 4.52 -0.63 2.04
N THR A 111 5.33 -1.33 2.82
CA THR A 111 6.52 -2.07 2.35
C THR A 111 6.62 -3.42 3.08
N VAL A 112 7.50 -4.29 2.59
CA VAL A 112 7.77 -5.61 3.18
C VAL A 112 9.23 -5.69 3.58
N ASP A 113 9.53 -6.13 4.80
CA ASP A 113 10.91 -6.30 5.25
C ASP A 113 11.53 -7.65 4.81
N SER A 114 12.81 -7.83 5.08
CA SER A 114 13.55 -9.05 4.69
C SER A 114 13.10 -10.32 5.42
N GLU A 115 12.38 -10.18 6.53
CA GLU A 115 11.77 -11.31 7.27
C GLU A 115 10.38 -11.65 6.74
N GLY A 116 9.84 -10.85 5.80
CA GLY A 116 8.50 -11.03 5.22
C GLY A 116 7.37 -10.36 6.00
N PHE A 117 7.70 -9.54 7.01
CA PHE A 117 6.70 -8.76 7.73
C PHE A 117 6.29 -7.54 6.91
N LEU A 118 5.01 -7.17 7.05
CA LEU A 118 4.38 -6.09 6.30
C LEU A 118 4.34 -4.82 7.16
N TRP A 119 4.82 -3.72 6.62
CA TRP A 119 4.80 -2.43 7.28
C TRP A 119 3.78 -1.54 6.58
N VAL A 120 2.80 -1.04 7.31
CA VAL A 120 1.66 -0.27 6.76
C VAL A 120 1.55 1.08 7.46
N ALA A 121 1.46 2.15 6.68
CA ALA A 121 1.10 3.47 7.19
C ALA A 121 -0.40 3.53 7.47
N MET A 122 -0.80 4.07 8.62
CA MET A 122 -2.19 4.18 9.04
C MET A 122 -2.64 5.64 8.97
N PHE A 123 -3.18 6.06 7.83
CA PHE A 123 -3.72 7.41 7.62
C PHE A 123 -4.84 7.67 8.64
N PHE A 124 -4.85 8.81 9.31
CA PHE A 124 -5.63 9.14 10.50
C PHE A 124 -5.26 8.36 11.77
N GLY A 125 -4.45 7.30 11.65
CA GLY A 125 -4.11 6.41 12.76
C GLY A 125 -2.91 6.86 13.60
N ARG A 126 -2.18 7.92 13.21
CA ARG A 126 -1.00 8.45 13.94
C ARG A 126 0.10 7.42 14.15
N LYS A 127 0.20 6.41 13.31
CA LYS A 127 1.14 5.30 13.48
C LYS A 127 1.47 4.60 12.16
N ILE A 128 2.53 3.85 12.20
CA ILE A 128 2.77 2.73 11.29
C ILE A 128 2.65 1.43 12.09
N ILE A 129 2.25 0.38 11.43
CA ILE A 129 2.13 -0.96 12.03
C ILE A 129 3.02 -1.95 11.30
N ARG A 130 3.54 -2.93 12.04
CA ARG A 130 4.22 -4.11 11.51
C ARG A 130 3.36 -5.33 11.75
N LEU A 131 3.05 -6.06 10.68
CA LEU A 131 2.24 -7.27 10.69
C LEU A 131 3.12 -8.47 10.36
N ASP A 132 2.89 -9.60 11.00
CA ASP A 132 3.49 -10.85 10.55
C ASP A 132 2.87 -11.31 9.20
N PRO A 133 3.46 -12.32 8.53
CA PRO A 133 2.96 -12.81 7.25
C PRO A 133 1.53 -13.39 7.28
N ASP A 134 0.98 -13.65 8.47
CA ASP A 134 -0.40 -14.10 8.70
C ASP A 134 -1.36 -12.94 9.00
N GLY A 135 -0.86 -11.68 9.02
CA GLY A 135 -1.64 -10.46 9.21
C GLY A 135 -1.87 -10.07 10.67
N LYS A 136 -1.17 -10.69 11.62
CA LYS A 136 -1.26 -10.31 13.04
C LYS A 136 -0.32 -9.15 13.35
N ILE A 137 -0.81 -8.13 14.07
CA ILE A 137 0.01 -7.00 14.51
C ILE A 137 1.10 -7.49 15.47
N GLU A 138 2.35 -7.29 15.09
CA GLU A 138 3.53 -7.56 15.93
C GLU A 138 3.95 -6.28 16.66
N ARG A 139 3.86 -5.12 15.98
CA ARG A 139 4.35 -3.86 16.50
C ARG A 139 3.59 -2.66 15.95
N GLU A 140 3.54 -1.60 16.75
CA GLU A 140 3.09 -0.28 16.36
C GLU A 140 4.16 0.76 16.69
N ILE A 141 4.35 1.75 15.82
CA ILE A 141 5.23 2.90 16.03
C ILE A 141 4.39 4.16 15.87
N SER A 142 4.19 4.89 16.97
CA SER A 142 3.46 6.17 16.96
C SER A 142 4.24 7.25 16.25
N LEU A 143 3.52 8.12 15.52
CA LEU A 143 4.06 9.26 14.80
C LEU A 143 3.46 10.57 15.32
N PRO A 144 4.20 11.69 15.27
CA PRO A 144 3.72 12.99 15.70
C PRO A 144 2.84 13.68 14.65
N CYS A 145 2.20 12.92 13.77
CA CYS A 145 1.27 13.39 12.74
C CYS A 145 0.09 12.44 12.60
N SER A 146 -1.07 12.97 12.18
CA SER A 146 -2.28 12.17 12.01
C SER A 146 -2.34 11.42 10.69
N GLN A 147 -1.58 11.86 9.68
CA GLN A 147 -1.73 11.41 8.30
C GLN A 147 -0.42 10.86 7.70
N PRO A 148 0.20 9.80 8.28
CA PRO A 148 1.26 9.09 7.60
C PRO A 148 0.71 8.44 6.32
N THR A 149 1.44 8.57 5.20
CA THR A 149 0.95 8.14 3.89
C THR A 149 1.67 6.93 3.34
N SER A 150 3.00 6.87 3.45
CA SER A 150 3.77 5.74 2.91
C SER A 150 5.08 5.57 3.66
N LEU A 151 5.78 4.47 3.42
CA LEU A 151 7.06 4.20 4.04
C LEU A 151 7.93 3.28 3.17
N VAL A 152 9.24 3.44 3.33
CA VAL A 152 10.23 2.61 2.63
C VAL A 152 11.46 2.42 3.51
N PHE A 153 12.10 1.26 3.43
CA PHE A 153 13.41 1.03 4.01
C PHE A 153 14.49 1.62 3.13
N ALA A 154 15.45 2.30 3.74
CA ALA A 154 16.57 2.92 3.05
C ALA A 154 17.81 2.96 3.97
N GLY A 155 18.85 3.70 3.53
CA GLY A 155 20.15 3.72 4.18
C GLY A 155 21.05 2.59 3.69
N GLU A 156 22.33 2.66 4.01
CA GLU A 156 23.36 1.71 3.54
C GLU A 156 23.03 0.25 3.90
N ASN A 157 22.39 0.05 5.06
CA ASN A 157 22.05 -1.29 5.57
C ASN A 157 20.54 -1.57 5.50
N LEU A 158 19.75 -0.76 4.77
CA LEU A 158 18.29 -0.87 4.67
C LEU A 158 17.58 -1.00 6.04
N ASN A 159 18.09 -0.34 7.07
CA ASN A 159 17.56 -0.40 8.44
C ASN A 159 17.00 0.93 8.93
N GLU A 160 16.73 1.84 8.02
CA GLU A 160 16.13 3.13 8.27
C GLU A 160 14.80 3.22 7.53
N LEU A 161 13.71 3.42 8.25
CA LEU A 161 12.40 3.72 7.67
C LEU A 161 12.29 5.20 7.39
N PHE A 162 12.01 5.55 6.16
CA PHE A 162 11.57 6.88 5.75
C PHE A 162 10.06 6.84 5.55
N ILE A 163 9.37 7.77 6.21
CA ILE A 163 7.91 7.78 6.29
C ILE A 163 7.42 9.14 5.80
N THR A 164 6.59 9.14 4.78
CA THR A 164 5.93 10.35 4.26
C THR A 164 4.63 10.63 5.01
N SER A 165 4.17 11.88 4.96
CA SER A 165 2.91 12.28 5.58
C SER A 165 2.25 13.42 4.81
N ALA A 166 0.91 13.45 4.79
CA ALA A 166 0.12 14.47 4.12
C ALA A 166 -0.02 15.72 5.00
N GLY A 167 0.26 16.90 4.41
CA GLY A 167 0.10 18.20 5.07
C GLY A 167 -1.28 18.82 4.88
N GLN A 168 -2.06 18.34 3.92
CA GLN A 168 -3.41 18.83 3.66
C GLN A 168 -4.44 17.98 4.39
N GLU A 169 -5.50 18.63 4.85
CA GLU A 169 -6.61 17.96 5.46
C GLU A 169 -7.45 17.22 4.40
N TRP A 170 -7.71 15.95 4.65
CA TRP A 170 -8.63 15.17 3.85
C TRP A 170 -9.93 14.94 4.61
N LYS A 171 -10.95 15.78 4.35
CA LYS A 171 -12.30 15.58 4.90
C LYS A 171 -13.02 14.50 4.12
N THR A 172 -13.22 13.37 4.76
CA THR A 172 -13.83 12.19 4.16
C THR A 172 -14.78 11.50 5.14
N PRO A 173 -15.88 10.89 4.66
CA PRO A 173 -16.76 10.08 5.52
C PRO A 173 -16.09 8.78 6.01
N TYR A 174 -14.87 8.49 5.53
CA TYR A 174 -14.13 7.29 5.90
C TYR A 174 -13.16 7.51 7.07
N ALA A 175 -12.98 8.77 7.51
CA ALA A 175 -12.18 9.05 8.71
C ALA A 175 -12.78 8.39 9.95
N PRO A 176 -11.97 8.07 10.98
CA PRO A 176 -12.48 7.66 12.29
C PRO A 176 -13.51 8.66 12.83
N ALA A 177 -14.56 8.19 13.49
CA ALA A 177 -15.62 9.05 13.97
C ALA A 177 -15.18 10.08 15.02
N ASP A 178 -14.13 9.76 15.75
CA ASP A 178 -13.50 10.58 16.79
C ASP A 178 -12.19 11.23 16.32
N HIS A 179 -11.96 11.34 14.98
CA HIS A 179 -10.75 11.92 14.46
C HIS A 179 -10.63 13.40 14.87
N ASP A 180 -9.52 13.72 15.53
CA ASP A 180 -9.19 15.09 15.92
C ASP A 180 -8.50 15.82 14.74
N TYR A 181 -9.26 16.66 14.06
CA TYR A 181 -8.78 17.47 12.93
C TYR A 181 -7.83 18.60 13.34
N GLU A 182 -7.72 18.92 14.63
CA GLU A 182 -6.76 19.90 15.15
C GLU A 182 -5.38 19.28 15.40
N TRP A 183 -5.25 17.96 15.42
CA TRP A 183 -3.97 17.29 15.54
C TRP A 183 -3.06 17.60 14.34
N PRO A 184 -1.73 17.72 14.54
CA PRO A 184 -0.80 17.96 13.44
C PRO A 184 -0.98 16.92 12.32
N LYS A 185 -1.31 17.39 11.10
CA LYS A 185 -1.62 16.52 9.96
C LYS A 185 -0.38 15.80 9.46
N GLY A 186 0.68 16.55 9.18
CA GLY A 186 1.92 16.03 8.62
C GLY A 186 2.55 17.03 7.64
N GLY A 187 2.91 16.56 6.45
CA GLY A 187 3.64 17.31 5.43
C GLY A 187 5.17 17.23 5.60
N SER A 188 5.62 16.45 6.59
CA SER A 188 7.03 16.18 6.85
C SER A 188 7.43 14.78 6.41
N LEU A 189 8.70 14.61 6.12
CA LEU A 189 9.35 13.32 6.00
C LEU A 189 9.95 12.93 7.35
N TYR A 190 9.56 11.77 7.86
CA TYR A 190 10.12 11.23 9.11
C TYR A 190 11.13 10.14 8.80
N ARG A 191 12.12 9.99 9.67
CA ARG A 191 13.14 8.95 9.61
C ARG A 191 13.20 8.23 10.95
N VAL A 192 13.12 6.93 10.92
CA VAL A 192 13.21 6.06 12.10
C VAL A 192 14.29 5.01 11.86
N LYS A 193 15.30 4.96 12.71
CA LYS A 193 16.27 3.86 12.70
C LYS A 193 15.67 2.66 13.41
N THR A 194 15.76 1.49 12.80
CA THR A 194 15.17 0.24 13.30
C THR A 194 16.23 -0.84 13.47
N ASN A 195 15.86 -1.93 14.16
CA ASN A 195 16.62 -3.18 14.18
C ASN A 195 16.16 -4.16 13.08
N PHE A 196 15.17 -3.75 12.28
CA PHE A 196 14.66 -4.51 11.14
C PHE A 196 15.36 -4.06 9.87
N VAL A 197 15.48 -4.96 8.91
CA VAL A 197 16.15 -4.72 7.64
C VAL A 197 15.12 -4.87 6.53
N GLY A 198 15.07 -3.89 5.62
CA GLY A 198 14.28 -3.98 4.40
C GLY A 198 14.86 -5.00 3.41
N LYS A 199 14.25 -5.08 2.27
CA LYS A 199 14.76 -5.80 1.10
C LYS A 199 15.02 -4.81 -0.03
N ASP A 200 15.86 -5.21 -0.99
CA ASP A 200 16.00 -4.43 -2.23
C ASP A 200 14.67 -4.41 -3.00
N GLU A 201 14.35 -3.26 -3.55
CA GLU A 201 13.21 -3.11 -4.45
C GLU A 201 13.57 -3.51 -5.88
N PHE A 202 12.58 -4.01 -6.62
CA PHE A 202 12.78 -4.45 -7.99
C PHE A 202 12.95 -3.25 -8.94
N LEU A 203 13.69 -3.46 -10.02
CA LEU A 203 13.92 -2.45 -11.05
C LEU A 203 12.99 -2.68 -12.25
N ALA A 204 12.32 -1.61 -12.67
CA ALA A 204 11.48 -1.64 -13.86
C ALA A 204 12.32 -1.89 -15.12
N SER A 205 11.80 -2.70 -16.04
CA SER A 205 12.40 -2.96 -17.35
C SER A 205 11.34 -2.89 -18.47
N VAL A 206 10.35 -2.01 -18.30
CA VAL A 206 9.29 -1.66 -19.25
C VAL A 206 9.66 -0.43 -20.09
#